data_1b09b11f610c7bf7c1527a037be0da77
#
_entry.id   1b09b11f610c7bf7c1527a037be0da77
#
_cell.length_a   1.000
_cell.length_b   1.000
_cell.length_c   1.000
_cell.angle_alpha   90.00
_cell.angle_beta   90.00
_cell.angle_gamma   90.00
#
_symmetry.space_group_name_H-M   'P 1'
#
loop_
_entity.id
_entity.type
_entity.pdbx_description
1 polymer ?
#
loop_
_entity_poly.entity_id
_entity_poly.type
_entity_poly.pdbx_seq_one_letter_code
_entity_poly.pdbx_strand_id
1 'polypeptide(L)'
;MDKCLKKNVDEMTIVPYFLYPGKKVKIAVADAMKYQKNTKIKFVVSKPMTMHKTLVDLVDNRIDSALKENQVLLAKDSIDVLIIGHGSKDPNAKISIDYIVDSLRNSYRNVDRCFLEIEEPNIEQGIQICQKNKPEVLVIVFYFLHEEPT
;
A
#
# COMPACT_ATOMS: atom_id res chain seq x y z
N MET A 1 -6.80 -17.65 15.53
CA MET A 1 -7.70 -18.63 14.91
C MET A 1 -8.51 -19.40 15.95
N ASP A 2 -7.88 -20.05 16.94
CA ASP A 2 -8.56 -20.89 17.94
C ASP A 2 -9.70 -20.19 18.70
N LYS A 3 -9.54 -18.90 19.02
CA LYS A 3 -10.60 -18.12 19.66
C LYS A 3 -11.84 -17.96 18.80
N CYS A 4 -11.68 -17.90 17.47
CA CYS A 4 -12.80 -17.80 16.54
C CYS A 4 -13.49 -19.15 16.35
N LEU A 5 -12.72 -20.25 16.32
CA LEU A 5 -13.23 -21.61 16.18
C LEU A 5 -14.08 -22.06 17.38
N LYS A 6 -13.83 -21.48 18.56
CA LYS A 6 -14.64 -21.72 19.77
C LYS A 6 -16.00 -21.03 19.77
N LYS A 7 -16.23 -20.12 18.83
CA LYS A 7 -17.54 -19.50 18.63
C LYS A 7 -18.40 -20.44 17.79
N ASN A 8 -19.64 -20.61 18.17
CA ASN A 8 -20.58 -21.48 17.47
C ASN A 8 -21.06 -20.76 16.18
N VAL A 9 -20.25 -20.85 15.12
CA VAL A 9 -20.50 -20.19 13.82
C VAL A 9 -20.43 -21.22 12.70
N ASP A 10 -21.27 -21.06 11.68
CA ASP A 10 -21.31 -21.94 10.51
C ASP A 10 -20.33 -21.50 9.41
N GLU A 11 -20.02 -20.21 9.36
CA GLU A 11 -19.14 -19.62 8.36
C GLU A 11 -18.15 -18.64 9.01
N MET A 12 -16.92 -18.59 8.48
CA MET A 12 -15.87 -17.65 8.89
C MET A 12 -15.28 -16.97 7.66
N THR A 13 -15.40 -15.65 7.59
CA THR A 13 -14.73 -14.86 6.56
C THR A 13 -13.34 -14.45 7.00
N ILE A 14 -12.34 -14.77 6.18
CA ILE A 14 -10.94 -14.39 6.38
C ILE A 14 -10.63 -13.23 5.44
N VAL A 15 -10.22 -12.09 5.99
CA VAL A 15 -9.82 -10.91 5.24
C VAL A 15 -8.30 -10.75 5.32
N PRO A 16 -7.56 -11.02 4.24
CA PRO A 16 -6.11 -10.80 4.22
C PRO A 16 -5.81 -9.31 4.24
N TYR A 17 -5.30 -8.81 5.37
CA TYR A 17 -4.97 -7.40 5.57
C TYR A 17 -3.54 -7.12 5.11
N PHE A 18 -3.35 -7.03 3.79
CA PHE A 18 -2.06 -6.78 3.16
C PHE A 18 -2.22 -5.76 2.03
N LEU A 19 -1.29 -4.79 1.96
CA LEU A 19 -1.22 -3.84 0.84
C LEU A 19 -0.65 -4.46 -0.43
N TYR A 20 0.22 -5.47 -0.28
CA TYR A 20 0.94 -6.06 -1.40
C TYR A 20 0.49 -7.50 -1.64
N PRO A 21 0.23 -7.89 -2.90
CA PRO A 21 0.10 -9.29 -3.26
C PRO A 21 1.46 -9.97 -3.10
N GLY A 22 1.51 -11.25 -2.79
CA GLY A 22 2.79 -11.95 -2.75
C GLY A 22 2.78 -13.22 -1.93
N LYS A 23 3.98 -13.78 -1.74
CA LYS A 23 4.18 -15.06 -1.07
C LYS A 23 3.61 -15.08 0.35
N LYS A 24 3.75 -13.98 1.12
CA LYS A 24 3.24 -13.90 2.50
C LYS A 24 1.72 -14.03 2.57
N VAL A 25 0.98 -13.41 1.64
CA VAL A 25 -0.48 -13.53 1.54
C VAL A 25 -0.87 -14.98 1.25
N LYS A 26 -0.21 -15.61 0.27
CA LYS A 26 -0.47 -17.01 -0.10
C LYS A 26 -0.23 -17.96 1.08
N ILE A 27 0.87 -17.78 1.83
CA ILE A 27 1.18 -18.58 3.01
C ILE A 27 0.12 -18.38 4.09
N ALA A 28 -0.21 -17.13 4.43
CA ALA A 28 -1.19 -16.83 5.46
C ALA A 28 -2.59 -17.42 5.14
N VAL A 29 -3.02 -17.33 3.88
CA VAL A 29 -4.27 -17.94 3.42
C VAL A 29 -4.19 -19.46 3.50
N ALA A 30 -3.10 -20.07 3.01
CA ALA A 30 -2.91 -21.53 3.05
C ALA A 30 -2.91 -22.06 4.49
N ASP A 31 -2.24 -21.35 5.41
CA ASP A 31 -2.22 -21.73 6.83
C ASP A 31 -3.61 -21.61 7.46
N ALA A 32 -4.35 -20.56 7.14
CA ALA A 32 -5.73 -20.40 7.60
C ALA A 32 -6.62 -21.54 7.09
N MET A 33 -6.49 -21.91 5.82
CA MET A 33 -7.28 -22.98 5.20
C MET A 33 -6.97 -24.39 5.74
N LYS A 34 -5.80 -24.61 6.36
CA LYS A 34 -5.50 -25.88 7.06
C LYS A 34 -6.50 -26.16 8.19
N TYR A 35 -6.96 -25.12 8.88
CA TYR A 35 -7.95 -25.25 9.95
C TYR A 35 -9.32 -25.71 9.47
N GLN A 36 -9.71 -25.36 8.23
CA GLN A 36 -10.98 -25.80 7.67
C GLN A 36 -11.12 -27.33 7.62
N LYS A 37 -10.02 -28.05 7.33
CA LYS A 37 -10.03 -29.51 7.21
C LYS A 37 -10.45 -30.22 8.50
N ASN A 38 -10.27 -29.57 9.65
CA ASN A 38 -10.52 -30.12 10.98
C ASN A 38 -11.80 -29.56 11.62
N THR A 39 -12.62 -28.81 10.87
CA THR A 39 -13.84 -28.19 11.38
C THR A 39 -14.97 -28.35 10.38
N LYS A 40 -16.22 -28.23 10.85
CA LYS A 40 -17.41 -28.13 9.98
C LYS A 40 -17.69 -26.70 9.50
N ILE A 41 -16.91 -25.72 9.99
CA ILE A 41 -17.07 -24.31 9.68
C ILE A 41 -16.61 -24.08 8.24
N LYS A 42 -17.45 -23.42 7.43
CA LYS A 42 -17.09 -23.01 6.09
C LYS A 42 -16.18 -21.79 6.14
N PHE A 43 -15.02 -21.85 5.49
CA PHE A 43 -14.12 -20.70 5.37
C PHE A 43 -14.29 -20.02 4.02
N VAL A 44 -14.48 -18.70 4.05
CA VAL A 44 -14.50 -17.84 2.88
C VAL A 44 -13.33 -16.88 2.97
N VAL A 45 -12.54 -16.76 1.92
CA VAL A 45 -11.38 -15.86 1.88
C VAL A 45 -11.67 -14.73 0.90
N SER A 46 -11.64 -13.49 1.39
CA SER A 46 -11.76 -12.31 0.53
C SER A 46 -10.46 -12.06 -0.25
N LYS A 47 -10.55 -11.23 -1.28
CA LYS A 47 -9.36 -10.69 -1.93
C LYS A 47 -8.56 -9.82 -0.93
N PRO A 48 -7.22 -9.76 -1.02
CA PRO A 48 -6.43 -8.79 -0.28
C PRO A 48 -6.74 -7.37 -0.74
N MET A 49 -6.34 -6.36 0.04
CA MET A 49 -6.64 -4.94 -0.23
C MET A 49 -5.86 -4.34 -1.42
N THR A 50 -5.07 -5.12 -2.10
CA THR A 50 -4.18 -4.69 -3.19
C THR A 50 -4.95 -4.14 -4.40
N MET A 51 -4.39 -3.13 -5.07
CA MET A 51 -4.90 -2.56 -6.33
C MET A 51 -6.39 -2.18 -6.28
N HIS A 52 -6.81 -1.56 -5.19
CA HIS A 52 -8.17 -1.07 -5.04
C HIS A 52 -8.22 0.46 -5.13
N LYS A 53 -9.21 1.00 -5.86
CA LYS A 53 -9.37 2.45 -6.03
C LYS A 53 -9.40 3.21 -4.69
N THR A 54 -10.01 2.64 -3.65
CA THR A 54 -10.05 3.26 -2.31
C THR A 54 -8.66 3.54 -1.73
N LEU A 55 -7.64 2.73 -2.08
CA LEU A 55 -6.26 3.00 -1.65
C LEU A 55 -5.66 4.20 -2.40
N VAL A 56 -5.99 4.37 -3.67
CA VAL A 56 -5.64 5.57 -4.44
C VAL A 56 -6.29 6.80 -3.81
N ASP A 57 -7.59 6.74 -3.55
CA ASP A 57 -8.34 7.83 -2.94
C ASP A 57 -7.79 8.18 -1.53
N LEU A 58 -7.36 7.16 -0.76
CA LEU A 58 -6.73 7.38 0.56
C LEU A 58 -5.40 8.12 0.43
N VAL A 59 -4.55 7.73 -0.53
CA VAL A 59 -3.27 8.40 -0.79
C VAL A 59 -3.51 9.83 -1.24
N ASP A 60 -4.42 10.05 -2.18
CA ASP A 60 -4.78 11.38 -2.69
C ASP A 60 -5.30 12.29 -1.55
N ASN A 61 -6.19 11.79 -0.70
CA ASN A 61 -6.69 12.53 0.46
C ASN A 61 -5.58 12.88 1.48
N ARG A 62 -4.59 12.00 1.68
CA ARG A 62 -3.44 12.30 2.55
C ARG A 62 -2.56 13.39 1.98
N ILE A 63 -2.35 13.40 0.65
CA ILE A 63 -1.64 14.48 -0.03
C ILE A 63 -2.40 15.80 0.16
N ASP A 64 -3.71 15.82 -0.10
CA ASP A 64 -4.54 17.01 0.08
C ASP A 64 -4.50 17.53 1.52
N SER A 65 -4.53 16.64 2.51
CA SER A 65 -4.40 17.02 3.92
C SER A 65 -3.06 17.66 4.22
N ALA A 66 -1.96 17.06 3.74
CA ALA A 66 -0.61 17.60 3.94
C ALA A 66 -0.44 18.98 3.30
N LEU A 67 -0.96 19.17 2.07
CA LEU A 67 -0.94 20.46 1.38
C LEU A 67 -1.71 21.53 2.16
N LYS A 68 -2.91 21.18 2.65
CA LYS A 68 -3.76 22.07 3.42
C LYS A 68 -3.12 22.46 4.76
N GLU A 69 -2.57 21.49 5.50
CA GLU A 69 -1.89 21.71 6.78
C GLU A 69 -0.68 22.63 6.65
N ASN A 70 0.03 22.54 5.51
CA ASN A 70 1.18 23.38 5.21
C ASN A 70 0.83 24.65 4.40
N GLN A 71 -0.45 24.98 4.22
CA GLN A 71 -0.94 26.18 3.52
C GLN A 71 -0.41 26.30 2.10
N VAL A 72 -0.20 25.18 1.42
CA VAL A 72 0.22 25.15 0.00
C VAL A 72 -0.98 25.41 -0.87
N LEU A 73 -0.93 26.47 -1.66
CA LEU A 73 -2.03 26.94 -2.54
C LEU A 73 -1.82 26.58 -4.02
N LEU A 74 -0.89 25.69 -4.32
CA LEU A 74 -0.61 25.25 -5.68
C LEU A 74 -1.67 24.28 -6.19
N ALA A 75 -1.94 24.31 -7.49
CA ALA A 75 -2.75 23.29 -8.15
C ALA A 75 -2.02 21.94 -8.18
N LYS A 76 -2.75 20.83 -8.15
CA LYS A 76 -2.18 19.47 -8.13
C LYS A 76 -1.21 19.21 -9.30
N ASP A 77 -1.51 19.71 -10.48
CA ASP A 77 -0.68 19.59 -11.69
C ASP A 77 0.65 20.37 -11.62
N SER A 78 0.88 21.15 -10.57
CA SER A 78 2.14 21.83 -10.26
C SER A 78 2.95 21.15 -9.15
N ILE A 79 2.45 20.06 -8.58
CA ILE A 79 3.01 19.37 -7.42
C ILE A 79 3.65 18.06 -7.86
N ASP A 80 4.84 17.77 -7.34
CA ASP A 80 5.48 16.47 -7.45
C ASP A 80 5.17 15.61 -6.23
N VAL A 81 5.02 14.31 -6.45
CA VAL A 81 4.73 13.33 -5.40
C VAL A 81 5.77 12.20 -5.45
N LEU A 82 6.34 11.88 -4.30
CA LEU A 82 7.19 10.71 -4.11
C LEU A 82 6.52 9.73 -3.16
N ILE A 83 6.19 8.53 -3.64
CA ILE A 83 5.56 7.48 -2.84
C ILE A 83 6.65 6.53 -2.36
N ILE A 84 6.78 6.37 -1.05
CA ILE A 84 7.74 5.47 -0.42
C ILE A 84 7.03 4.18 -0.02
N GLY A 85 7.42 3.07 -0.67
CA GLY A 85 7.01 1.72 -0.29
C GLY A 85 8.04 1.02 0.58
N HIS A 86 7.65 -0.05 1.26
CA HIS A 86 8.58 -0.83 2.07
C HIS A 86 9.65 -1.53 1.22
N GLY A 87 9.27 -2.04 0.06
CA GLY A 87 10.07 -2.92 -0.75
C GLY A 87 9.84 -4.41 -0.45
N SER A 88 10.15 -5.28 -1.40
CA SER A 88 9.94 -6.72 -1.28
C SER A 88 10.85 -7.52 -2.20
N LYS A 89 11.24 -8.72 -1.77
CA LYS A 89 11.91 -9.72 -2.64
C LYS A 89 10.94 -10.39 -3.63
N ASP A 90 9.62 -10.21 -3.44
CA ASP A 90 8.62 -10.76 -4.34
C ASP A 90 8.29 -9.72 -5.43
N PRO A 91 8.62 -9.98 -6.69
CA PRO A 91 8.42 -9.01 -7.78
C PRO A 91 6.94 -8.64 -7.97
N ASN A 92 6.01 -9.48 -7.50
CA ASN A 92 4.58 -9.17 -7.59
C ASN A 92 4.15 -8.09 -6.58
N ALA A 93 4.91 -7.86 -5.52
CA ALA A 93 4.58 -6.83 -4.53
C ALA A 93 4.62 -5.42 -5.15
N LYS A 94 5.52 -5.19 -6.10
CA LYS A 94 5.70 -3.92 -6.80
C LYS A 94 4.45 -3.45 -7.55
N ILE A 95 3.65 -4.39 -8.06
CA ILE A 95 2.44 -4.10 -8.83
C ILE A 95 1.47 -3.19 -8.05
N SER A 96 1.41 -3.33 -6.73
CA SER A 96 0.49 -2.53 -5.91
C SER A 96 0.91 -1.07 -5.81
N ILE A 97 2.20 -0.79 -5.63
CA ILE A 97 2.70 0.59 -5.59
C ILE A 97 2.66 1.22 -6.99
N ASP A 98 2.98 0.45 -8.03
CA ASP A 98 2.87 0.90 -9.42
C ASP A 98 1.44 1.30 -9.75
N TYR A 99 0.44 0.54 -9.30
CA TYR A 99 -0.96 0.88 -9.48
C TYR A 99 -1.33 2.25 -8.85
N ILE A 100 -0.84 2.55 -7.64
CA ILE A 100 -1.05 3.85 -7.00
C ILE A 100 -0.39 4.97 -7.80
N VAL A 101 0.89 4.79 -8.15
CA VAL A 101 1.68 5.76 -8.94
C VAL A 101 0.98 6.07 -10.25
N ASP A 102 0.62 5.05 -11.03
CA ASP A 102 0.00 5.21 -12.35
C ASP A 102 -1.38 5.87 -12.25
N SER A 103 -2.14 5.56 -11.19
CA SER A 103 -3.45 6.18 -10.97
C SER A 103 -3.36 7.67 -10.64
N LEU A 104 -2.29 8.13 -10.01
CA LEU A 104 -2.10 9.53 -9.60
C LEU A 104 -1.41 10.39 -10.68
N ARG A 105 -0.76 9.80 -11.68
CA ARG A 105 0.00 10.51 -12.72
C ARG A 105 -0.80 11.55 -13.50
N ASN A 106 -2.09 11.34 -13.66
CA ASN A 106 -2.95 12.29 -14.37
C ASN A 106 -3.39 13.48 -13.51
N SER A 107 -3.16 13.41 -12.21
CA SER A 107 -3.60 14.45 -11.26
C SER A 107 -2.45 15.35 -10.80
N TYR A 108 -1.23 14.86 -10.81
CA TYR A 108 -0.05 15.55 -10.31
C TYR A 108 0.99 15.76 -11.41
N ARG A 109 1.89 16.75 -11.25
CA ARG A 109 2.92 17.09 -12.26
C ARG A 109 3.85 15.91 -12.53
N ASN A 110 4.40 15.33 -11.47
CA ASN A 110 5.18 14.09 -11.50
C ASN A 110 4.81 13.20 -10.32
N VAL A 111 4.76 11.90 -10.54
CA VAL A 111 4.56 10.91 -9.48
C VAL A 111 5.62 9.84 -9.65
N ASP A 112 6.51 9.77 -8.68
CA ASP A 112 7.60 8.79 -8.60
C ASP A 112 7.45 7.92 -7.35
N ARG A 113 8.20 6.82 -7.32
CA ARG A 113 8.28 5.94 -6.17
C ARG A 113 9.72 5.59 -5.81
N CYS A 114 9.92 5.28 -4.55
CA CYS A 114 11.13 4.66 -4.04
C CYS A 114 10.80 3.68 -2.92
N PHE A 115 11.82 3.01 -2.39
CA PHE A 115 11.63 1.96 -1.41
C PHE A 115 12.53 2.16 -0.20
N LEU A 116 12.01 1.77 0.97
CA LEU A 116 12.73 1.81 2.22
C LEU A 116 13.87 0.77 2.22
N GLU A 117 13.58 -0.43 1.70
CA GLU A 117 14.50 -1.57 1.71
C GLU A 117 14.38 -2.39 0.41
N ILE A 118 15.39 -3.23 0.15
CA ILE A 118 15.38 -4.36 -0.79
C ILE A 118 15.31 -3.96 -2.26
N GLU A 119 14.50 -2.99 -2.63
CA GLU A 119 14.25 -2.58 -4.02
C GLU A 119 14.86 -1.20 -4.33
N GLU A 120 15.08 -0.96 -5.62
CA GLU A 120 15.55 0.31 -6.17
C GLU A 120 14.40 1.03 -6.93
N PRO A 121 14.42 2.39 -6.97
CA PRO A 121 15.36 3.26 -6.28
C PRO A 121 15.15 3.27 -4.77
N ASN A 122 16.22 3.40 -3.98
CA ASN A 122 16.13 3.66 -2.55
C ASN A 122 15.66 5.10 -2.28
N ILE A 123 15.45 5.49 -1.02
CA ILE A 123 14.92 6.81 -0.65
C ILE A 123 15.82 7.94 -1.17
N GLU A 124 17.14 7.82 -1.00
CA GLU A 124 18.09 8.85 -1.45
C GLU A 124 18.02 9.04 -2.97
N GLN A 125 18.05 7.94 -3.71
CA GLN A 125 17.91 7.96 -5.18
C GLN A 125 16.57 8.52 -5.62
N GLY A 126 15.47 8.16 -4.94
CA GLY A 126 14.14 8.68 -5.21
C GLY A 126 14.08 10.20 -5.05
N ILE A 127 14.64 10.73 -3.96
CA ILE A 127 14.73 12.18 -3.72
C ILE A 127 15.58 12.86 -4.81
N GLN A 128 16.72 12.29 -5.18
CA GLN A 128 17.59 12.82 -6.24
C GLN A 128 16.87 12.85 -7.60
N ILE A 129 16.04 11.86 -7.91
CA ILE A 129 15.23 11.84 -9.14
C ILE A 129 14.24 13.03 -9.12
N CYS A 130 13.50 13.20 -8.03
CA CYS A 130 12.55 14.31 -7.89
C CYS A 130 13.25 15.66 -7.95
N GLN A 131 14.41 15.84 -7.32
CA GLN A 131 15.15 17.11 -7.33
C GLN A 131 15.59 17.54 -8.74
N LYS A 132 15.86 16.59 -9.65
CA LYS A 132 16.18 16.91 -11.05
C LYS A 132 15.03 17.61 -11.78
N ASN A 133 13.79 17.35 -11.37
CA ASN A 133 12.60 18.00 -11.89
C ASN A 133 12.39 19.42 -11.35
N LYS A 134 13.21 19.86 -10.37
CA LYS A 134 13.14 21.17 -9.70
C LYS A 134 11.71 21.49 -9.26
N PRO A 135 11.09 20.66 -8.39
CA PRO A 135 9.74 20.90 -7.91
C PRO A 135 9.71 22.13 -7.02
N GLU A 136 8.67 22.95 -7.14
CA GLU A 136 8.38 23.98 -6.15
C GLU A 136 7.89 23.34 -4.84
N VAL A 137 7.07 22.30 -4.97
CA VAL A 137 6.59 21.47 -3.86
C VAL A 137 6.75 20.00 -4.21
N LEU A 138 7.38 19.24 -3.31
CA LEU A 138 7.46 17.80 -3.33
C LEU A 138 6.73 17.25 -2.10
N VAL A 139 5.67 16.48 -2.32
CA VAL A 139 4.97 15.76 -1.25
C VAL A 139 5.51 14.35 -1.16
N ILE A 140 5.97 13.97 0.03
CA ILE A 140 6.46 12.60 0.31
C ILE A 140 5.37 11.83 1.03
N VAL A 141 4.98 10.68 0.51
CA VAL A 141 3.93 9.81 1.06
C VAL A 141 4.51 8.47 1.45
N PHE A 142 4.37 8.11 2.71
CA PHE A 142 4.70 6.76 3.19
C PHE A 142 3.51 5.83 2.98
N TYR A 143 3.70 4.83 2.13
CA TYR A 143 2.67 3.83 1.78
C TYR A 143 2.85 2.56 2.62
N PHE A 144 2.53 2.68 3.92
CA PHE A 144 2.62 1.62 4.93
C PHE A 144 1.28 1.41 5.63
N LEU A 145 1.03 0.18 6.12
CA LEU A 145 -0.16 -0.14 6.93
C LEU A 145 0.01 0.23 8.40
N HIS A 146 1.22 0.24 8.89
CA HIS A 146 1.55 0.48 10.29
C HIS A 146 2.69 1.48 10.39
N GLU A 147 2.67 2.30 11.42
CA GLU A 147 3.86 3.00 11.87
C GLU A 147 4.79 1.97 12.49
N GLU A 148 6.06 1.98 12.10
CA GLU A 148 7.08 1.20 12.79
C GLU A 148 7.23 1.78 14.19
N PRO A 149 7.28 0.95 15.26
CA PRO A 149 7.59 1.47 16.57
C PRO A 149 8.99 2.08 16.55
N THR A 150 9.04 3.37 16.88
CA THR A 150 10.29 4.12 17.09
C THR A 150 11.08 3.56 18.26
#